data_d1f0fc58b537715b5fcf3568d84e5a7c
#
_entry.id   d1f0fc58b537715b5fcf3568d84e5a7c
#
_cell.length_a   1.000
_cell.length_b   1.000
_cell.length_c   1.000
_cell.angle_alpha   90.00
_cell.angle_beta   90.00
_cell.angle_gamma   90.00
#
_symmetry.space_group_name_H-M   'P 1'
#
loop_
_entity.id
_entity.type
_entity.pdbx_description
1 polymer ?
#
loop_
_entity_poly.entity_id
_entity_poly.type
_entity_poly.pdbx_seq_one_letter_code
_entity_poly.pdbx_strand_id
1 'polypeptide(L)'
;MSTTLERPSTDLTVGELMQPPGLQISDDATADTAMDVLLSSGTGHLLVRDEDGRCAGLLTRLHLAPFQARSWYTEHTRVRDIRHDRGPFATASMPVALAATAMRSRGLDAWPVIDHDGHAIGLLTA
;
A
#
# COMPACT_ATOMS: atom_id res chain seq x y z
N MET A 1 2.08 -37.48 10.84
CA MET A 1 2.12 -37.06 10.41
C MET A 1 1.31 -36.09 10.26
N SER A 2 0.74 -35.71 10.64
CA SER A 2 -0.16 -34.72 10.64
C SER A 2 0.32 -33.42 10.37
N THR A 3 1.52 -33.26 10.41
CA THR A 3 2.14 -32.03 10.15
C THR A 3 1.92 -31.50 8.75
N THR A 4 1.38 -32.31 7.88
CA THR A 4 1.04 -31.88 6.53
C THR A 4 -0.06 -30.82 6.52
N LEU A 5 -0.86 -30.76 7.59
CA LEU A 5 -1.95 -29.82 7.68
C LEU A 5 -1.55 -28.51 8.33
N GLU A 6 -0.39 -28.50 8.95
CA GLU A 6 0.11 -27.32 9.63
C GLU A 6 1.47 -26.99 9.07
N ARG A 7 1.60 -25.80 8.56
CA ARG A 7 2.87 -25.32 8.06
C ARG A 7 3.45 -24.31 9.03
N PRO A 8 4.78 -24.30 9.23
CA PRO A 8 5.39 -23.22 9.98
C PRO A 8 5.04 -21.89 9.32
N SER A 9 4.95 -20.83 10.09
CA SER A 9 4.63 -19.52 9.52
C SER A 9 5.64 -19.09 8.48
N THR A 10 6.87 -19.62 8.52
CA THR A 10 7.89 -19.32 7.51
C THR A 10 7.56 -19.92 6.15
N ASP A 11 6.67 -20.91 6.10
CA ASP A 11 6.26 -21.51 4.83
C ASP A 11 5.06 -20.84 4.21
N LEU A 12 4.45 -19.88 4.91
CA LEU A 12 3.30 -19.16 4.37
C LEU A 12 3.77 -18.16 3.33
N THR A 13 2.93 -17.93 2.33
CA THR A 13 3.16 -16.92 1.33
C THR A 13 2.32 -15.68 1.62
N VAL A 14 2.74 -14.57 1.05
CA VAL A 14 2.01 -13.31 1.17
C VAL A 14 0.58 -13.46 0.68
N GLY A 15 0.38 -14.20 -0.43
CA GLY A 15 -0.96 -14.43 -0.98
C GLY A 15 -1.90 -15.11 -0.03
N GLU A 16 -1.38 -15.93 0.89
CA GLU A 16 -2.20 -16.63 1.87
C GLU A 16 -2.65 -15.74 3.02
N LEU A 17 -1.91 -14.67 3.29
CA LEU A 17 -2.21 -13.76 4.41
C LEU A 17 -2.73 -12.41 3.97
N MET A 18 -2.60 -12.03 2.71
CA MET A 18 -3.01 -10.70 2.26
C MET A 18 -4.51 -10.51 2.38
N GLN A 19 -4.89 -9.27 2.61
CA GLN A 19 -6.27 -8.84 2.61
C GLN A 19 -6.58 -8.20 1.27
N PRO A 20 -7.86 -7.93 0.96
CA PRO A 20 -8.20 -7.18 -0.25
C PRO A 20 -7.46 -5.85 -0.30
N PRO A 21 -7.17 -5.32 -1.48
CA PRO A 21 -6.35 -4.12 -1.60
C PRO A 21 -6.99 -2.86 -1.00
N GLY A 22 -8.29 -2.86 -0.82
CA GLY A 22 -8.97 -1.72 -0.23
C GLY A 22 -9.10 -0.55 -1.19
N LEU A 23 -9.22 0.64 -0.62
CA LEU A 23 -9.44 1.84 -1.41
C LEU A 23 -8.20 2.23 -2.19
N GLN A 24 -8.44 2.70 -3.41
CA GLN A 24 -7.40 3.15 -4.30
C GLN A 24 -7.71 4.56 -4.76
N ILE A 25 -6.66 5.33 -5.05
CA ILE A 25 -6.81 6.68 -5.56
C ILE A 25 -5.91 6.83 -6.78
N SER A 26 -6.35 7.63 -7.74
CA SER A 26 -5.55 7.91 -8.92
C SER A 26 -4.36 8.79 -8.54
N ASP A 27 -3.22 8.55 -9.17
CA ASP A 27 -2.04 9.39 -8.96
C ASP A 27 -2.26 10.80 -9.50
N ASP A 28 -3.30 10.99 -10.32
CA ASP A 28 -3.68 12.30 -10.85
C ASP A 28 -4.58 13.09 -9.89
N ALA A 29 -5.06 12.46 -8.83
CA ALA A 29 -5.87 13.14 -7.82
C ALA A 29 -5.04 14.15 -7.05
N THR A 30 -5.70 15.12 -6.44
CA THR A 30 -5.01 16.12 -5.63
C THR A 30 -4.77 15.61 -4.22
N ALA A 31 -3.82 16.21 -3.53
CA ALA A 31 -3.56 15.90 -2.11
C ALA A 31 -4.82 16.12 -1.27
N ASP A 32 -5.58 17.16 -1.59
CA ASP A 32 -6.83 17.49 -0.93
C ASP A 32 -7.82 16.32 -1.01
N THR A 33 -8.02 15.78 -2.21
CA THR A 33 -8.88 14.63 -2.43
C THR A 33 -8.37 13.41 -1.65
N ALA A 34 -7.08 13.19 -1.66
CA ALA A 34 -6.48 12.05 -0.93
C ALA A 34 -6.74 12.16 0.57
N MET A 35 -6.60 13.37 1.13
CA MET A 35 -6.87 13.60 2.55
C MET A 35 -8.32 13.32 2.89
N ASP A 36 -9.25 13.78 2.03
CA ASP A 36 -10.67 13.55 2.24
C ASP A 36 -11.00 12.06 2.24
N VAL A 37 -10.42 11.30 1.32
CA VAL A 37 -10.65 9.86 1.24
C VAL A 37 -10.10 9.16 2.48
N LEU A 38 -8.90 9.52 2.92
CA LEU A 38 -8.31 8.93 4.13
C LEU A 38 -9.17 9.21 5.35
N LEU A 39 -9.65 10.44 5.51
CA LEU A 39 -10.45 10.82 6.66
C LEU A 39 -11.80 10.16 6.65
N SER A 40 -12.47 10.11 5.50
CA SER A 40 -13.82 9.55 5.44
C SER A 40 -13.83 8.03 5.48
N SER A 41 -12.76 7.37 5.03
CA SER A 41 -12.68 5.92 5.03
C SER A 41 -12.28 5.34 6.38
N GLY A 42 -11.65 6.14 7.23
CA GLY A 42 -11.14 5.66 8.51
C GLY A 42 -9.91 4.78 8.40
N THR A 43 -9.34 4.64 7.20
CA THR A 43 -8.12 3.85 7.03
C THR A 43 -6.90 4.75 7.18
N GLY A 44 -5.76 4.14 7.46
CA GLY A 44 -4.51 4.89 7.59
C GLY A 44 -3.71 4.97 6.31
N HIS A 45 -4.20 4.37 5.24
CA HIS A 45 -3.45 4.26 3.99
C HIS A 45 -4.38 4.15 2.79
N LEU A 46 -3.85 4.53 1.62
CA LEU A 46 -4.53 4.39 0.33
C LEU A 46 -3.53 3.82 -0.67
N LEU A 47 -4.00 2.94 -1.51
CA LEU A 47 -3.20 2.50 -2.65
C LEU A 47 -3.33 3.55 -3.76
N VAL A 48 -2.21 3.84 -4.41
CA VAL A 48 -2.16 4.79 -5.52
C VAL A 48 -2.07 3.98 -6.80
N ARG A 49 -2.93 4.29 -7.76
CA ARG A 49 -2.86 3.67 -9.09
C ARG A 49 -2.50 4.70 -10.13
N ASP A 50 -1.76 4.26 -11.13
CA ASP A 50 -1.41 5.13 -12.25
C ASP A 50 -2.51 5.09 -13.32
N GLU A 51 -2.28 5.75 -14.44
CA GLU A 51 -3.27 5.84 -15.51
C GLU A 51 -3.55 4.49 -16.18
N ASP A 52 -2.64 3.54 -16.04
CA ASP A 52 -2.81 2.20 -16.58
C ASP A 52 -3.49 1.25 -15.59
N GLY A 53 -3.85 1.75 -14.42
CA GLY A 53 -4.48 0.96 -13.39
C GLY A 53 -3.53 0.14 -12.55
N ARG A 54 -2.22 0.29 -12.75
CA ARG A 54 -1.21 -0.43 -11.97
C ARG A 54 -0.95 0.27 -10.66
N CYS A 55 -0.49 -0.51 -9.68
CA CYS A 55 -0.13 0.04 -8.37
C CYS A 55 1.09 0.94 -8.52
N ALA A 56 0.91 2.22 -8.23
CA ALA A 56 1.99 3.19 -8.29
C ALA A 56 2.58 3.48 -6.92
N GLY A 57 1.85 3.16 -5.85
CA GLY A 57 2.38 3.43 -4.53
C GLY A 57 1.40 3.21 -3.40
N LEU A 58 1.88 3.53 -2.21
CA LEU A 58 1.11 3.51 -0.97
C LEU A 58 1.23 4.87 -0.32
N LEU A 59 0.10 5.51 -0.07
CA LEU A 59 0.02 6.83 0.54
C LEU A 59 -0.55 6.69 1.94
N THR A 60 0.10 7.33 2.92
CA THR A 60 -0.35 7.31 4.30
C THR A 60 -0.56 8.74 4.79
N ARG A 61 -1.13 8.86 6.00
CA ARG A 61 -1.30 10.17 6.62
C ARG A 61 0.02 10.89 6.82
N LEU A 62 1.09 10.15 7.08
CA LEU A 62 2.41 10.75 7.28
C LEU A 62 2.89 11.45 6.01
N HIS A 63 2.59 10.88 4.86
CA HIS A 63 2.97 11.50 3.59
C HIS A 63 2.23 12.80 3.35
N LEU A 64 1.01 12.92 3.87
CA LEU A 64 0.17 14.10 3.70
C LEU A 64 0.37 15.14 4.80
N ALA A 65 1.03 14.78 5.89
CA ALA A 65 1.22 15.68 7.03
C ALA A 65 1.79 17.06 6.64
N PRO A 66 2.80 17.15 5.76
CA PRO A 66 3.35 18.46 5.38
C PRO A 66 2.36 19.37 4.70
N PHE A 67 1.25 18.83 4.18
CA PHE A 67 0.28 19.60 3.42
C PHE A 67 -0.93 20.03 4.23
N GLN A 68 -1.09 19.55 5.46
CA GLN A 68 -2.30 19.76 6.24
C GLN A 68 -2.61 21.22 6.54
N ALA A 69 -1.59 22.04 6.70
CA ALA A 69 -1.77 23.44 7.04
C ALA A 69 -1.62 24.37 5.83
N ARG A 70 -1.60 23.80 4.61
CA ARG A 70 -1.29 24.58 3.41
C ARG A 70 -2.31 24.28 2.33
N SER A 71 -3.52 24.79 2.50
CA SER A 71 -4.62 24.46 1.60
C SER A 71 -4.34 24.73 0.13
N TRP A 72 -3.59 25.80 -0.18
CA TRP A 72 -3.26 26.10 -1.56
C TRP A 72 -2.48 24.94 -2.20
N TYR A 73 -1.52 24.39 -1.47
CA TYR A 73 -0.71 23.29 -1.98
C TYR A 73 -1.55 22.02 -2.14
N THR A 74 -2.47 21.77 -1.21
CA THR A 74 -3.30 20.55 -1.27
C THR A 74 -4.24 20.56 -2.47
N GLU A 75 -4.66 21.74 -2.92
CA GLU A 75 -5.55 21.87 -4.06
C GLU A 75 -4.82 21.74 -5.40
N HIS A 76 -3.51 21.99 -5.42
CA HIS A 76 -2.73 22.03 -6.64
C HIS A 76 -1.71 20.92 -6.79
N THR A 77 -1.40 20.24 -5.69
CA THR A 77 -0.41 19.16 -5.70
C THR A 77 -1.09 17.84 -6.03
N ARG A 78 -0.60 17.15 -7.04
CA ARG A 78 -1.11 15.83 -7.40
C ARG A 78 -0.44 14.78 -6.54
N VAL A 79 -1.16 13.66 -6.32
CA VAL A 79 -0.62 12.55 -5.53
C VAL A 79 0.72 12.07 -6.09
N ARG A 80 0.85 12.02 -7.42
CA ARG A 80 2.10 11.57 -8.04
C ARG A 80 3.30 12.47 -7.71
N ASP A 81 3.05 13.71 -7.29
CA ASP A 81 4.11 14.65 -6.93
C ASP A 81 4.40 14.65 -5.44
N ILE A 82 3.64 13.90 -4.65
CA ILE A 82 3.85 13.77 -3.22
C ILE A 82 4.83 12.64 -2.97
N ARG A 83 5.74 12.85 -2.04
CA ARG A 83 6.65 11.79 -1.62
C ARG A 83 5.86 10.71 -0.89
N HIS A 84 5.90 9.49 -1.41
CA HIS A 84 5.22 8.36 -0.81
C HIS A 84 5.96 7.07 -1.20
N ASP A 85 5.52 5.94 -0.66
CA ASP A 85 6.16 4.67 -0.94
C ASP A 85 5.79 4.21 -2.35
N ARG A 86 6.78 4.15 -3.23
CA ARG A 86 6.60 3.79 -4.63
C ARG A 86 7.10 2.39 -4.96
N GLY A 87 7.33 1.59 -3.95
CA GLY A 87 7.78 0.22 -4.17
C GLY A 87 9.27 0.05 -3.89
N PRO A 88 9.78 -1.15 -4.17
CA PRO A 88 9.08 -2.28 -4.77
C PRO A 88 8.00 -2.84 -3.84
N PHE A 89 7.04 -3.54 -4.42
CA PHE A 89 5.89 -4.09 -3.70
C PHE A 89 6.02 -5.60 -3.56
N ALA A 90 5.20 -6.19 -2.69
CA ALA A 90 5.19 -7.62 -2.47
C ALA A 90 4.51 -8.34 -3.64
N THR A 91 4.84 -9.62 -3.79
CA THR A 91 4.14 -10.52 -4.70
C THR A 91 3.48 -11.62 -3.89
N ALA A 92 2.44 -12.22 -4.46
CA ALA A 92 1.68 -13.24 -3.73
C ALA A 92 2.52 -14.47 -3.40
N SER A 93 3.50 -14.80 -4.22
CA SER A 93 4.37 -15.96 -4.00
C SER A 93 5.50 -15.71 -3.02
N MET A 94 5.70 -14.47 -2.60
CA MET A 94 6.77 -14.12 -1.67
C MET A 94 6.55 -14.79 -0.33
N PRO A 95 7.60 -15.37 0.30
CA PRO A 95 7.46 -15.89 1.66
C PRO A 95 7.15 -14.79 2.65
N VAL A 96 6.23 -15.06 3.58
CA VAL A 96 5.82 -14.07 4.59
C VAL A 96 7.00 -13.60 5.43
N ALA A 97 7.93 -14.50 5.76
CA ALA A 97 9.10 -14.11 6.55
C ALA A 97 9.94 -13.06 5.84
N LEU A 98 10.10 -13.21 4.53
CA LEU A 98 10.85 -12.24 3.73
C LEU A 98 10.10 -10.90 3.67
N ALA A 99 8.78 -10.96 3.47
CA ALA A 99 7.96 -9.76 3.44
C ALA A 99 8.01 -9.01 4.77
N ALA A 100 7.91 -9.74 5.88
CA ALA A 100 7.98 -9.13 7.21
C ALA A 100 9.30 -8.40 7.43
N THR A 101 10.40 -9.02 7.01
CA THR A 101 11.72 -8.40 7.11
C THR A 101 11.79 -7.12 6.28
N ALA A 102 11.28 -7.16 5.05
CA ALA A 102 11.28 -5.99 4.18
C ALA A 102 10.45 -4.86 4.77
N MET A 103 9.28 -5.18 5.30
CA MET A 103 8.40 -4.18 5.91
C MET A 103 9.08 -3.53 7.12
N ARG A 104 9.71 -4.32 7.97
CA ARG A 104 10.41 -3.78 9.14
C ARG A 104 11.56 -2.86 8.73
N SER A 105 12.35 -3.28 7.76
CA SER A 105 13.51 -2.47 7.36
C SER A 105 13.08 -1.18 6.66
N ARG A 106 11.89 -1.14 6.06
CA ARG A 106 11.37 0.05 5.40
C ARG A 106 10.40 0.84 6.27
N GLY A 107 10.12 0.37 7.48
CA GLY A 107 9.21 1.04 8.39
C GLY A 107 7.76 1.07 7.92
N LEU A 108 7.31 0.00 7.27
CA LEU A 108 5.97 -0.07 6.70
C LEU A 108 5.01 -0.81 7.62
N ASP A 109 3.82 -0.25 7.80
CA ASP A 109 2.72 -0.91 8.50
C ASP A 109 1.83 -1.67 7.52
N ALA A 110 1.88 -1.33 6.27
CA ALA A 110 1.11 -1.96 5.21
C ALA A 110 1.95 -1.98 3.95
N TRP A 111 1.76 -3.01 3.13
CA TRP A 111 2.55 -3.17 1.91
C TRP A 111 1.66 -3.74 0.81
N PRO A 112 1.54 -3.04 -0.32
CA PRO A 112 0.73 -3.52 -1.43
C PRO A 112 1.29 -4.81 -2.00
N VAL A 113 0.39 -5.69 -2.43
CA VAL A 113 0.73 -6.94 -3.11
C VAL A 113 0.26 -6.80 -4.54
N ILE A 114 1.17 -7.03 -5.48
CA ILE A 114 0.88 -6.85 -6.90
C ILE A 114 1.01 -8.18 -7.64
N ASP A 115 0.30 -8.27 -8.77
CA ASP A 115 0.46 -9.39 -9.68
C ASP A 115 1.60 -9.11 -10.67
N HIS A 116 1.82 -10.01 -11.62
CA HIS A 116 2.91 -9.88 -12.58
C HIS A 116 2.70 -8.70 -13.55
N ASP A 117 1.48 -8.20 -13.67
CA ASP A 117 1.20 -7.03 -14.48
C ASP A 117 1.30 -5.72 -13.69
N GLY A 118 1.54 -5.81 -12.40
CA GLY A 118 1.69 -4.64 -11.55
C GLY A 118 0.39 -4.14 -10.93
N HIS A 119 -0.71 -4.86 -11.11
CA HIS A 119 -1.98 -4.48 -10.50
C HIS A 119 -2.02 -4.89 -9.04
N ALA A 120 -2.60 -4.06 -8.19
CA ALA A 120 -2.75 -4.38 -6.78
C ALA A 120 -3.81 -5.48 -6.63
N ILE A 121 -3.41 -6.60 -6.03
CA ILE A 121 -4.29 -7.72 -5.79
C ILE A 121 -4.55 -7.93 -4.30
N GLY A 122 -3.83 -7.23 -3.45
CA GLY A 122 -4.00 -7.37 -2.03
C GLY A 122 -3.17 -6.37 -1.27
N LEU A 123 -3.29 -6.47 0.06
CA LEU A 123 -2.55 -5.63 0.98
C LEU A 123 -2.09 -6.50 2.15
N LEU A 124 -0.82 -6.42 2.46
CA LEU A 124 -0.26 -7.11 3.62
C LEU A 124 -0.11 -6.10 4.73
N THR A 125 -0.65 -6.41 5.91
CA THR A 125 -0.54 -5.52 7.06
C THR A 125 0.33 -6.16 8.13
N ALA A 126 1.01 -5.29 8.86
CA ALA A 126 1.87 -5.76 9.94
C ALA A 126 1.06 -6.23 11.15
#